data_314e4dc2d826fc221363cb4a989d3f04
#
_entry.id   314e4dc2d826fc221363cb4a989d3f04
#
_cell.length_a   1.000
_cell.length_b   1.000
_cell.length_c   1.000
_cell.angle_alpha   90.00
_cell.angle_beta   90.00
_cell.angle_gamma   90.00
#
_symmetry.space_group_name_H-M   'P 1'
#
loop_
_entity.id
_entity.type
_entity.pdbx_description
1 polymer ?
#
loop_
_entity_poly.entity_id
_entity_poly.type
_entity_poly.pdbx_seq_one_letter_code
_entity_poly.pdbx_strand_id
1 'polypeptide(L)'
;EFQIFAEHFRMHGCNAQLCEIRDLVYQDGALYTPDGMQVDAIYRRAVTSDIMKHYEEVGDFIAAVKDNAVCLIGDFRTQIAHNKILYKILHLPQTQAFLTEEENAFVKAHVPMTYSIHDERLNIEEILTEKDKWILKPEDSYGSQGIHAGVECDANEWKEHFYKERNNADSTYLIQEFCVPYQTMNIDLAQGEHTFFPVYNLTGLFTYGGKFRGVYSRISKSEIISTQYSEMALPTLFVTQKKV
;
A
#
# COMPACT_ATOMS: atom_id res chain seq x y z
N GLU A 1 9.93 6.95 12.03
CA GLU A 1 9.13 7.61 11.00
C GLU A 1 8.25 8.71 11.59
N PHE A 2 7.33 8.43 12.50
CA PHE A 2 6.33 9.38 13.01
C PHE A 2 6.96 10.59 13.73
N GLN A 3 8.00 10.38 14.52
CA GLN A 3 8.77 11.46 15.15
C GLN A 3 9.38 12.41 14.11
N ILE A 4 9.95 11.84 13.04
CA ILE A 4 10.53 12.63 11.94
C ILE A 4 9.45 13.48 11.26
N PHE A 5 8.26 12.93 11.01
CA PHE A 5 7.14 13.73 10.49
C PHE A 5 6.76 14.87 11.42
N ALA A 6 6.61 14.61 12.72
CA ALA A 6 6.27 15.64 13.68
C ALA A 6 7.35 16.75 13.77
N GLU A 7 8.63 16.38 13.72
CA GLU A 7 9.74 17.33 13.66
C GLU A 7 9.69 18.20 12.40
N HIS A 8 9.48 17.59 11.24
CA HIS A 8 9.36 18.34 9.99
C HIS A 8 8.16 19.28 9.97
N PHE A 9 7.01 18.87 10.50
CA PHE A 9 5.87 19.78 10.63
C PHE A 9 6.20 20.99 11.51
N ARG A 10 6.89 20.77 12.64
CA ARG A 10 7.33 21.86 13.54
C ARG A 10 8.33 22.79 12.86
N MET A 11 9.28 22.25 12.09
CA MET A 11 10.24 23.05 11.30
C MET A 11 9.54 23.98 10.28
N HIS A 12 8.34 23.61 9.83
CA HIS A 12 7.52 24.39 8.92
C HIS A 12 6.44 25.23 9.63
N GLY A 13 6.57 25.42 10.95
CA GLY A 13 5.70 26.30 11.73
C GLY A 13 4.39 25.68 12.21
N CYS A 14 4.20 24.38 12.04
CA CYS A 14 3.02 23.71 12.61
C CYS A 14 3.28 23.32 14.09
N ASN A 15 2.33 23.56 14.97
CA ASN A 15 2.37 22.98 16.32
C ASN A 15 1.92 21.52 16.23
N ALA A 16 2.87 20.60 16.09
CA ALA A 16 2.61 19.20 15.84
C ALA A 16 3.13 18.29 16.95
N GLN A 17 2.32 17.30 17.32
CA GLN A 17 2.73 16.24 18.24
C GLN A 17 2.21 14.89 17.79
N LEU A 18 2.79 13.83 18.34
CA LEU A 18 2.29 12.46 18.19
C LEU A 18 1.27 12.20 19.28
N CYS A 19 0.17 11.57 18.91
CA CYS A 19 -0.87 11.18 19.83
C CYS A 19 -1.52 9.86 19.36
N GLU A 20 -1.88 9.03 20.33
CA GLU A 20 -2.75 7.89 20.08
C GLU A 20 -4.18 8.39 19.89
N ILE A 21 -4.89 7.83 18.89
CA ILE A 21 -6.27 8.27 18.63
C ILE A 21 -7.26 7.94 19.74
N ARG A 22 -6.93 6.96 20.59
CA ARG A 22 -7.71 6.58 21.78
C ARG A 22 -7.68 7.62 22.88
N ASP A 23 -6.61 8.42 22.92
CA ASP A 23 -6.37 9.41 23.97
C ASP A 23 -6.94 10.79 23.63
N LEU A 24 -7.46 10.95 22.42
CA LEU A 24 -8.09 12.21 22.00
C LEU A 24 -9.42 12.42 22.70
N VAL A 25 -9.72 13.67 23.04
CA VAL A 25 -10.95 14.07 23.74
C VAL A 25 -11.74 15.03 22.86
N TYR A 26 -12.99 14.69 22.57
CA TYR A 26 -13.90 15.56 21.80
C TYR A 26 -14.92 16.19 22.73
N GLN A 27 -14.86 17.50 22.89
CA GLN A 27 -15.79 18.27 23.73
C GLN A 27 -16.06 19.65 23.15
N ASP A 28 -17.25 20.16 23.35
CA ASP A 28 -17.68 21.50 22.93
C ASP A 28 -17.43 21.83 21.46
N GLY A 29 -17.49 20.80 20.59
CA GLY A 29 -17.30 20.94 19.13
C GLY A 29 -15.84 21.04 18.70
N ALA A 30 -14.87 20.77 19.58
CA ALA A 30 -13.44 20.75 19.27
C ALA A 30 -12.76 19.48 19.78
N LEU A 31 -11.70 19.06 19.10
CA LEU A 31 -10.90 17.90 19.46
C LEU A 31 -9.63 18.34 20.17
N TYR A 32 -9.25 17.62 21.21
CA TYR A 32 -8.09 17.95 22.05
C TYR A 32 -7.19 16.73 22.24
N THR A 33 -5.91 16.98 22.43
CA THR A 33 -4.93 16.00 22.92
C THR A 33 -5.05 15.85 24.44
N PRO A 34 -4.47 14.79 25.04
CA PRO A 34 -4.53 14.59 26.51
C PRO A 34 -3.97 15.73 27.37
N ASP A 35 -3.02 16.48 26.82
CA ASP A 35 -2.41 17.64 27.44
C ASP A 35 -3.14 18.98 27.17
N GLY A 36 -4.31 18.89 26.50
CA GLY A 36 -5.20 20.02 26.26
C GLY A 36 -4.88 20.89 25.05
N MET A 37 -4.02 20.45 24.14
CA MET A 37 -3.82 21.13 22.87
C MET A 37 -5.01 20.89 21.94
N GLN A 38 -5.61 21.97 21.44
CA GLN A 38 -6.65 21.84 20.40
C GLN A 38 -6.06 21.33 19.09
N VAL A 39 -6.76 20.39 18.45
CA VAL A 39 -6.37 19.73 17.20
C VAL A 39 -7.17 20.29 16.05
N ASP A 40 -6.51 21.02 15.16
CA ASP A 40 -7.12 21.55 13.93
C ASP A 40 -7.05 20.54 12.76
N ALA A 41 -5.99 19.73 12.74
CA ALA A 41 -5.77 18.72 11.69
C ALA A 41 -5.07 17.48 12.22
N ILE A 42 -5.40 16.33 11.62
CA ILE A 42 -4.77 15.03 11.91
C ILE A 42 -4.12 14.53 10.63
N TYR A 43 -2.81 14.28 10.67
CA TYR A 43 -2.14 13.45 9.67
C TYR A 43 -2.24 11.98 10.10
N ARG A 44 -3.25 11.30 9.59
CA ARG A 44 -3.62 9.95 10.02
C ARG A 44 -2.61 8.91 9.52
N ARG A 45 -2.09 8.11 10.46
CA ARG A 45 -1.27 6.93 10.16
C ARG A 45 -1.94 5.62 10.57
N ALA A 46 -2.95 5.69 11.44
CA ALA A 46 -3.77 4.53 11.80
C ALA A 46 -4.55 4.01 10.58
N VAL A 47 -4.48 2.72 10.32
CA VAL A 47 -5.15 2.06 9.19
C VAL A 47 -6.64 1.98 9.43
N THR A 48 -7.45 2.17 8.40
CA THR A 48 -8.92 2.16 8.53
C THR A 48 -9.45 0.85 9.11
N SER A 49 -8.93 -0.30 8.69
CA SER A 49 -9.34 -1.60 9.21
C SER A 49 -9.06 -1.75 10.71
N ASP A 50 -7.94 -1.20 11.21
CA ASP A 50 -7.62 -1.24 12.64
C ASP A 50 -8.53 -0.29 13.44
N ILE A 51 -8.82 0.89 12.91
CA ILE A 51 -9.79 1.82 13.52
C ILE A 51 -11.17 1.14 13.64
N MET A 52 -11.60 0.43 12.60
CA MET A 52 -12.90 -0.25 12.61
C MET A 52 -12.96 -1.42 13.59
N LYS A 53 -11.85 -2.17 13.78
CA LYS A 53 -11.77 -3.22 14.80
C LYS A 53 -11.88 -2.68 16.22
N HIS A 54 -11.43 -1.45 16.44
CA HIS A 54 -11.39 -0.77 17.73
C HIS A 54 -12.36 0.42 17.79
N TYR A 55 -13.44 0.36 17.00
CA TYR A 55 -14.37 1.48 16.82
C TYR A 55 -14.88 2.05 18.12
N GLU A 56 -15.24 1.21 19.09
CA GLU A 56 -15.75 1.62 20.40
C GLU A 56 -14.68 2.30 21.29
N GLU A 57 -13.41 2.09 20.99
CA GLU A 57 -12.28 2.66 21.74
C GLU A 57 -11.90 4.06 21.25
N VAL A 58 -12.39 4.49 20.08
CA VAL A 58 -12.00 5.72 19.37
C VAL A 58 -13.18 6.65 19.13
N GLY A 59 -14.21 6.59 20.01
CA GLY A 59 -15.48 7.30 19.84
C GLY A 59 -15.32 8.80 19.65
N ASP A 60 -14.47 9.44 20.43
CA ASP A 60 -14.21 10.89 20.37
C ASP A 60 -13.57 11.30 19.05
N PHE A 61 -12.58 10.55 18.58
CA PHE A 61 -12.01 10.76 17.26
C PHE A 61 -13.06 10.64 16.15
N ILE A 62 -13.88 9.59 16.18
CA ILE A 62 -14.93 9.36 15.19
C ILE A 62 -15.99 10.46 15.23
N ALA A 63 -16.40 10.91 16.42
CA ALA A 63 -17.36 12.01 16.59
C ALA A 63 -16.82 13.31 15.99
N ALA A 64 -15.58 13.68 16.30
CA ALA A 64 -14.94 14.87 15.75
C ALA A 64 -14.84 14.83 14.21
N VAL A 65 -14.54 13.66 13.64
CA VAL A 65 -14.48 13.50 12.17
C VAL A 65 -15.87 13.63 11.55
N LYS A 66 -16.91 13.01 12.15
CA LYS A 66 -18.29 13.09 11.66
C LYS A 66 -18.84 14.52 11.69
N ASP A 67 -18.49 15.28 12.72
CA ASP A 67 -18.92 16.67 12.89
C ASP A 67 -18.06 17.65 12.08
N ASN A 68 -17.06 17.17 11.34
CA ASN A 68 -16.07 17.99 10.61
C ASN A 68 -15.35 18.99 11.53
N ALA A 69 -15.16 18.66 12.79
CA ALA A 69 -14.47 19.48 13.78
C ALA A 69 -12.95 19.49 13.58
N VAL A 70 -12.42 18.58 12.78
CA VAL A 70 -10.99 18.42 12.50
C VAL A 70 -10.76 18.12 11.02
N CYS A 71 -9.67 18.66 10.45
CA CYS A 71 -9.22 18.30 9.11
C CYS A 71 -8.50 16.94 9.14
N LEU A 72 -9.09 15.91 8.55
CA LEU A 72 -8.48 14.58 8.49
C LEU A 72 -7.70 14.39 7.18
N ILE A 73 -6.37 14.45 7.26
CA ILE A 73 -5.47 14.14 6.15
C ILE A 73 -5.27 12.63 6.12
N GLY A 74 -5.65 11.99 5.01
CA GLY A 74 -5.86 10.54 4.93
C GLY A 74 -7.27 10.16 5.40
N ASP A 75 -8.28 10.90 4.91
CA ASP A 75 -9.71 10.65 5.15
C ASP A 75 -10.07 9.18 4.88
N PHE A 76 -11.12 8.69 5.49
CA PHE A 76 -11.64 7.31 5.31
C PHE A 76 -11.96 6.98 3.85
N ARG A 77 -12.32 7.97 3.02
CA ARG A 77 -12.49 7.80 1.57
C ARG A 77 -11.24 7.31 0.85
N THR A 78 -10.05 7.51 1.41
CA THR A 78 -8.81 6.97 0.85
C THR A 78 -8.75 5.45 0.89
N GLN A 79 -9.63 4.80 1.64
CA GLN A 79 -9.79 3.34 1.63
C GLN A 79 -10.12 2.79 0.24
N ILE A 80 -10.82 3.57 -0.59
CA ILE A 80 -11.10 3.20 -1.99
C ILE A 80 -9.79 2.98 -2.77
N ALA A 81 -8.80 3.87 -2.58
CA ALA A 81 -7.50 3.74 -3.25
C ALA A 81 -6.56 2.73 -2.56
N HIS A 82 -6.80 2.44 -1.27
CA HIS A 82 -6.04 1.44 -0.51
C HIS A 82 -6.44 0.01 -0.88
N ASN A 83 -7.73 -0.24 -1.13
CA ASN A 83 -8.23 -1.58 -1.43
C ASN A 83 -7.74 -2.04 -2.81
N LYS A 84 -7.13 -3.21 -2.85
CA LYS A 84 -6.52 -3.79 -4.06
C LYS A 84 -7.54 -4.19 -5.13
N ILE A 85 -8.83 -4.27 -4.79
CA ILE A 85 -9.89 -4.50 -5.78
C ILE A 85 -9.93 -3.43 -6.86
N LEU A 86 -9.36 -2.23 -6.58
CA LEU A 86 -9.23 -1.16 -7.55
C LEU A 86 -8.52 -1.63 -8.84
N TYR A 87 -7.52 -2.49 -8.74
CA TYR A 87 -6.83 -3.06 -9.91
C TYR A 87 -7.80 -3.81 -10.82
N LYS A 88 -8.70 -4.64 -10.24
CA LYS A 88 -9.75 -5.33 -10.98
C LYS A 88 -10.75 -4.35 -11.60
N ILE A 89 -11.19 -3.36 -10.80
CA ILE A 89 -12.20 -2.38 -11.23
C ILE A 89 -11.72 -1.58 -12.44
N LEU A 90 -10.45 -1.22 -12.51
CA LEU A 90 -9.87 -0.48 -13.63
C LEU A 90 -9.95 -1.24 -14.96
N HIS A 91 -10.00 -2.57 -14.94
CA HIS A 91 -10.15 -3.41 -16.14
C HIS A 91 -11.60 -3.73 -16.52
N LEU A 92 -12.60 -3.29 -15.73
CA LEU A 92 -14.00 -3.54 -16.06
C LEU A 92 -14.45 -2.65 -17.24
N PRO A 93 -15.25 -3.21 -18.18
CA PRO A 93 -15.78 -2.43 -19.31
C PRO A 93 -16.54 -1.16 -18.86
N GLN A 94 -17.26 -1.25 -17.73
CA GLN A 94 -17.97 -0.11 -17.15
C GLN A 94 -17.00 1.02 -16.75
N THR A 95 -15.87 0.69 -16.15
CA THR A 95 -14.85 1.69 -15.79
C THR A 95 -14.18 2.25 -17.03
N GLN A 96 -13.82 1.39 -17.97
CA GLN A 96 -13.18 1.80 -19.23
C GLN A 96 -14.04 2.76 -20.05
N ALA A 97 -15.36 2.70 -19.91
CA ALA A 97 -16.28 3.63 -20.57
C ALA A 97 -16.21 5.07 -20.02
N PHE A 98 -15.69 5.27 -18.81
CA PHE A 98 -15.50 6.60 -18.20
C PHE A 98 -14.10 7.17 -18.46
N LEU A 99 -13.12 6.29 -18.78
CA LEU A 99 -11.75 6.69 -19.00
C LEU A 99 -11.56 7.19 -20.43
N THR A 100 -10.65 8.14 -20.60
CA THR A 100 -10.17 8.56 -21.92
C THR A 100 -9.40 7.43 -22.61
N GLU A 101 -9.14 7.56 -23.92
CA GLU A 101 -8.32 6.61 -24.65
C GLU A 101 -6.89 6.49 -24.09
N GLU A 102 -6.31 7.62 -23.66
CA GLU A 102 -4.97 7.67 -23.06
C GLU A 102 -4.96 6.94 -21.70
N GLU A 103 -5.95 7.19 -20.84
CA GLU A 103 -6.08 6.51 -19.53
C GLU A 103 -6.30 5.01 -19.71
N ASN A 104 -7.13 4.60 -20.66
CA ASN A 104 -7.34 3.19 -20.98
C ASN A 104 -6.05 2.52 -21.49
N ALA A 105 -5.30 3.20 -22.34
CA ALA A 105 -4.00 2.71 -22.81
C ALA A 105 -2.99 2.58 -21.64
N PHE A 106 -2.98 3.56 -20.70
CA PHE A 106 -2.16 3.51 -19.51
C PHE A 106 -2.54 2.33 -18.60
N VAL A 107 -3.83 2.16 -18.31
CA VAL A 107 -4.31 1.02 -17.48
C VAL A 107 -3.87 -0.30 -18.10
N LYS A 108 -4.08 -0.48 -19.40
CA LYS A 108 -3.70 -1.70 -20.10
C LYS A 108 -2.19 -1.99 -20.06
N ALA A 109 -1.37 -0.96 -20.09
CA ALA A 109 0.09 -1.09 -20.14
C ALA A 109 0.75 -1.23 -18.75
N HIS A 110 0.12 -0.70 -17.70
CA HIS A 110 0.80 -0.50 -16.41
C HIS A 110 0.04 -1.08 -15.20
N VAL A 111 -1.22 -1.47 -15.35
CA VAL A 111 -2.00 -2.07 -14.27
C VAL A 111 -2.10 -3.57 -14.50
N PRO A 112 -1.53 -4.41 -13.62
CA PRO A 112 -1.57 -5.87 -13.81
C PRO A 112 -3.00 -6.38 -13.78
N MET A 113 -3.30 -7.35 -14.67
CA MET A 113 -4.61 -7.98 -14.73
C MET A 113 -4.94 -8.63 -13.38
N THR A 114 -6.12 -8.35 -12.89
CA THR A 114 -6.55 -8.75 -11.55
C THR A 114 -7.97 -9.30 -11.58
N TYR A 115 -8.18 -10.42 -10.90
CA TYR A 115 -9.47 -11.09 -10.79
C TYR A 115 -9.81 -11.32 -9.33
N SER A 116 -11.11 -11.43 -9.00
CA SER A 116 -11.52 -12.05 -7.74
C SER A 116 -11.15 -13.53 -7.79
N ILE A 117 -10.81 -14.13 -6.66
CA ILE A 117 -10.55 -15.57 -6.57
C ILE A 117 -11.77 -16.41 -7.01
N HIS A 118 -12.97 -15.85 -6.94
CA HIS A 118 -14.23 -16.49 -7.34
C HIS A 118 -14.66 -16.17 -8.79
N ASP A 119 -13.85 -15.43 -9.56
CA ASP A 119 -14.21 -15.08 -10.94
C ASP A 119 -14.32 -16.35 -11.80
N GLU A 120 -15.46 -16.51 -12.49
CA GLU A 120 -15.73 -17.68 -13.33
C GLU A 120 -14.87 -17.72 -14.61
N ARG A 121 -14.30 -16.58 -14.99
CA ARG A 121 -13.42 -16.45 -16.16
C ARG A 121 -12.00 -16.96 -15.93
N LEU A 122 -11.66 -17.33 -14.68
CA LEU A 122 -10.32 -17.81 -14.36
C LEU A 122 -10.01 -19.14 -15.05
N ASN A 123 -8.91 -19.18 -15.79
CA ASN A 123 -8.35 -20.42 -16.29
C ASN A 123 -7.54 -21.11 -15.16
N ILE A 124 -8.20 -21.99 -14.42
CA ILE A 124 -7.60 -22.63 -13.24
C ILE A 124 -6.40 -23.51 -13.65
N GLU A 125 -6.46 -24.17 -14.79
CA GLU A 125 -5.36 -25.00 -15.27
C GLU A 125 -4.09 -24.15 -15.51
N GLU A 126 -4.24 -23.03 -16.18
CA GLU A 126 -3.14 -22.07 -16.41
C GLU A 126 -2.58 -21.52 -15.10
N ILE A 127 -3.46 -21.12 -14.17
CA ILE A 127 -3.04 -20.58 -12.88
C ILE A 127 -2.22 -21.59 -12.07
N LEU A 128 -2.56 -22.86 -12.14
CA LEU A 128 -1.87 -23.91 -11.41
C LEU A 128 -0.58 -24.36 -12.11
N THR A 129 -0.54 -24.38 -13.44
CA THR A 129 0.63 -24.83 -14.21
C THR A 129 1.65 -23.72 -14.41
N GLU A 130 1.21 -22.48 -14.53
CA GLU A 130 2.06 -21.29 -14.73
C GLU A 130 2.11 -20.43 -13.47
N LYS A 131 2.21 -21.07 -12.30
CA LYS A 131 2.15 -20.43 -10.97
C LYS A 131 3.02 -19.18 -10.84
N ASP A 132 4.19 -19.17 -11.45
CA ASP A 132 5.16 -18.07 -11.35
C ASP A 132 4.68 -16.76 -12.01
N LYS A 133 3.60 -16.83 -12.78
CA LYS A 133 2.95 -15.65 -13.35
C LYS A 133 1.89 -15.03 -12.45
N TRP A 134 1.64 -15.62 -11.28
CA TRP A 134 0.51 -15.24 -10.44
C TRP A 134 0.88 -14.96 -8.99
N ILE A 135 0.09 -14.09 -8.37
CA ILE A 135 0.17 -13.76 -6.95
C ILE A 135 -1.24 -13.66 -6.34
N LEU A 136 -1.43 -14.27 -5.18
CA LEU A 136 -2.63 -14.17 -4.37
C LEU A 136 -2.48 -13.06 -3.34
N LYS A 137 -3.48 -12.19 -3.21
CA LYS A 137 -3.49 -11.05 -2.29
C LYS A 137 -4.85 -10.87 -1.64
N PRO A 138 -4.95 -10.64 -0.32
CA PRO A 138 -6.20 -10.14 0.26
C PRO A 138 -6.55 -8.77 -0.32
N GLU A 139 -7.81 -8.47 -0.52
CA GLU A 139 -8.26 -7.15 -1.00
C GLU A 139 -7.80 -6.02 -0.08
N ASP A 140 -7.97 -6.21 1.21
CA ASP A 140 -7.65 -5.22 2.23
C ASP A 140 -6.61 -5.77 3.20
N SER A 141 -5.35 -5.45 2.95
CA SER A 141 -4.22 -5.83 3.80
C SER A 141 -3.03 -4.91 3.56
N TYR A 142 -2.11 -4.88 4.50
CA TYR A 142 -0.86 -4.12 4.42
C TYR A 142 0.33 -4.97 4.89
N GLY A 143 1.55 -4.52 4.62
CA GLY A 143 2.77 -5.20 5.08
C GLY A 143 2.94 -6.63 4.54
N SER A 144 2.41 -6.93 3.35
CA SER A 144 2.45 -8.25 2.70
C SER A 144 1.79 -9.39 3.50
N GLN A 145 0.91 -9.07 4.46
CA GLN A 145 0.17 -10.08 5.21
C GLN A 145 -0.78 -10.85 4.27
N GLY A 146 -0.71 -12.18 4.32
CA GLY A 146 -1.56 -13.06 3.52
C GLY A 146 -1.26 -13.05 2.01
N ILE A 147 -0.11 -12.52 1.59
CA ILE A 147 0.33 -12.57 0.18
C ILE A 147 1.04 -13.90 -0.07
N HIS A 148 0.69 -14.54 -1.19
CA HIS A 148 1.36 -15.73 -1.70
C HIS A 148 1.71 -15.51 -3.17
N ALA A 149 2.99 -15.46 -3.51
CA ALA A 149 3.45 -15.39 -4.89
C ALA A 149 3.83 -16.79 -5.38
N GLY A 150 3.40 -17.13 -6.58
CA GLY A 150 3.70 -18.45 -7.15
C GLY A 150 5.19 -18.72 -7.29
N VAL A 151 5.99 -17.68 -7.53
CA VAL A 151 7.47 -17.78 -7.61
C VAL A 151 8.12 -18.23 -6.29
N GLU A 152 7.48 -18.00 -5.16
CA GLU A 152 8.00 -18.34 -3.82
C GLU A 152 7.40 -19.63 -3.25
N CYS A 153 6.47 -20.27 -3.96
CA CYS A 153 5.81 -21.50 -3.55
C CYS A 153 6.26 -22.68 -4.43
N ASP A 154 6.34 -23.88 -3.86
CA ASP A 154 6.33 -25.07 -4.70
C ASP A 154 4.92 -25.32 -5.31
N ALA A 155 4.80 -26.27 -6.24
CA ALA A 155 3.54 -26.52 -6.95
C ALA A 155 2.41 -26.99 -6.03
N ASN A 156 2.72 -27.71 -4.95
CA ASN A 156 1.72 -28.19 -4.01
C ASN A 156 1.27 -27.07 -3.06
N GLU A 157 2.22 -26.31 -2.53
CA GLU A 157 1.95 -25.15 -1.68
C GLU A 157 1.09 -24.11 -2.42
N TRP A 158 1.44 -23.80 -3.68
CA TRP A 158 0.65 -22.89 -4.51
C TRP A 158 -0.78 -23.37 -4.70
N LYS A 159 -0.94 -24.66 -5.01
CA LYS A 159 -2.24 -25.30 -5.18
C LYS A 159 -3.06 -25.28 -3.89
N GLU A 160 -2.43 -25.51 -2.73
CA GLU A 160 -3.09 -25.45 -1.42
C GLU A 160 -3.56 -24.02 -1.12
N HIS A 161 -2.72 -23.00 -1.30
CA HIS A 161 -3.11 -21.60 -1.12
C HIS A 161 -4.26 -21.19 -2.04
N PHE A 162 -4.17 -21.55 -3.33
CA PHE A 162 -5.23 -21.24 -4.29
C PHE A 162 -6.56 -21.86 -3.90
N TYR A 163 -6.60 -23.16 -3.63
CA TYR A 163 -7.86 -23.84 -3.32
C TYR A 163 -8.40 -23.50 -1.92
N LYS A 164 -7.56 -23.22 -0.96
CA LYS A 164 -7.99 -22.72 0.35
C LYS A 164 -8.86 -21.48 0.18
N GLU A 165 -8.40 -20.51 -0.60
CA GLU A 165 -9.14 -19.28 -0.82
C GLU A 165 -10.30 -19.46 -1.80
N ARG A 166 -10.13 -20.23 -2.86
CA ARG A 166 -11.19 -20.53 -3.85
C ARG A 166 -12.38 -21.27 -3.25
N ASN A 167 -12.17 -22.17 -2.31
CA ASN A 167 -13.21 -22.97 -1.67
C ASN A 167 -13.87 -22.28 -0.47
N ASN A 168 -13.30 -21.17 -0.01
CA ASN A 168 -13.91 -20.35 1.04
C ASN A 168 -14.82 -19.30 0.39
N ALA A 169 -16.15 -19.49 0.49
CA ALA A 169 -17.13 -18.61 -0.14
C ALA A 169 -17.04 -17.14 0.32
N ASP A 170 -16.51 -16.89 1.53
CA ASP A 170 -16.36 -15.57 2.12
C ASP A 170 -14.97 -14.95 1.82
N SER A 171 -14.13 -15.63 1.05
CA SER A 171 -12.79 -15.15 0.73
C SER A 171 -12.86 -13.91 -0.18
N THR A 172 -12.17 -12.85 0.24
CA THR A 172 -11.99 -11.61 -0.53
C THR A 172 -10.62 -11.55 -1.22
N TYR A 173 -10.01 -12.72 -1.47
CA TYR A 173 -8.73 -12.77 -2.16
C TYR A 173 -8.86 -12.41 -3.64
N LEU A 174 -7.82 -11.76 -4.11
CA LEU A 174 -7.59 -11.47 -5.52
C LEU A 174 -6.47 -12.34 -6.04
N ILE A 175 -6.59 -12.76 -7.30
CA ILE A 175 -5.49 -13.31 -8.07
C ILE A 175 -5.07 -12.29 -9.12
N GLN A 176 -3.78 -11.99 -9.18
CA GLN A 176 -3.22 -10.93 -10.01
C GLN A 176 -1.99 -11.45 -10.76
N GLU A 177 -1.77 -10.92 -11.96
CA GLU A 177 -0.51 -11.11 -12.68
C GLU A 177 0.66 -10.65 -11.82
N PHE A 178 1.68 -11.50 -11.72
CA PHE A 178 2.89 -11.19 -10.97
C PHE A 178 3.86 -10.37 -11.83
N CYS A 179 4.08 -9.14 -11.43
CA CYS A 179 5.07 -8.27 -12.07
C CYS A 179 6.42 -8.48 -11.42
N VAL A 180 7.31 -9.20 -12.08
CA VAL A 180 8.67 -9.42 -11.59
C VAL A 180 9.41 -8.10 -11.49
N PRO A 181 9.90 -7.72 -10.29
CA PRO A 181 10.69 -6.51 -10.13
C PRO A 181 12.02 -6.62 -10.87
N TYR A 182 12.51 -5.50 -11.43
CA TYR A 182 13.81 -5.52 -12.10
C TYR A 182 14.95 -5.65 -11.10
N GLN A 183 16.05 -6.27 -11.53
CA GLN A 183 17.24 -6.44 -10.72
C GLN A 183 18.32 -5.41 -11.05
N THR A 184 19.05 -5.00 -10.00
CA THR A 184 20.29 -4.24 -10.11
C THR A 184 21.36 -4.84 -9.20
N MET A 185 22.62 -4.59 -9.52
CA MET A 185 23.73 -4.90 -8.63
C MET A 185 23.85 -3.80 -7.58
N ASN A 186 23.94 -4.19 -6.31
CA ASN A 186 24.07 -3.27 -5.19
C ASN A 186 25.17 -3.75 -4.23
N ILE A 187 25.55 -2.89 -3.29
CA ILE A 187 26.58 -3.14 -2.29
C ILE A 187 26.08 -2.71 -0.92
N ASP A 188 26.29 -3.52 0.11
CA ASP A 188 25.92 -3.19 1.49
C ASP A 188 27.11 -2.55 2.23
N LEU A 189 27.17 -1.24 2.16
CA LEU A 189 28.21 -0.46 2.84
C LEU A 189 28.05 -0.43 4.37
N ALA A 190 26.84 -0.64 4.89
CA ALA A 190 26.57 -0.61 6.33
C ALA A 190 27.20 -1.83 7.05
N GLN A 191 27.33 -2.95 6.35
CA GLN A 191 27.98 -4.16 6.87
C GLN A 191 29.47 -4.26 6.50
N GLY A 192 30.00 -3.23 5.82
CA GLY A 192 31.41 -3.23 5.38
C GLY A 192 31.70 -4.19 4.23
N GLU A 193 30.67 -4.68 3.58
CA GLU A 193 30.82 -5.52 2.39
C GLU A 193 31.25 -4.67 1.19
N HIS A 194 32.21 -5.19 0.42
CA HIS A 194 32.71 -4.54 -0.79
C HIS A 194 32.36 -5.33 -2.06
N THR A 195 31.49 -6.33 -1.93
CA THR A 195 31.08 -7.19 -3.04
C THR A 195 29.68 -6.78 -3.52
N PHE A 196 29.54 -6.60 -4.82
CA PHE A 196 28.22 -6.35 -5.43
C PHE A 196 27.41 -7.63 -5.48
N PHE A 197 26.14 -7.52 -5.15
CA PHE A 197 25.16 -8.61 -5.23
C PHE A 197 23.86 -8.13 -5.91
N PRO A 198 23.11 -9.04 -6.57
CA PRO A 198 21.86 -8.70 -7.21
C PRO A 198 20.76 -8.45 -6.18
N VAL A 199 19.93 -7.43 -6.43
CA VAL A 199 18.73 -7.11 -5.65
C VAL A 199 17.59 -6.73 -6.56
N TYR A 200 16.39 -7.05 -6.14
CA TYR A 200 15.16 -6.60 -6.76
C TYR A 200 14.81 -5.19 -6.28
N ASN A 201 14.23 -4.38 -7.18
CA ASN A 201 13.96 -2.98 -6.92
C ASN A 201 12.48 -2.66 -7.02
N LEU A 202 12.03 -1.80 -6.11
CA LEU A 202 10.70 -1.19 -6.14
C LEU A 202 10.85 0.32 -6.04
N THR A 203 10.27 1.04 -6.98
CA THR A 203 10.20 2.49 -6.98
C THR A 203 8.78 2.94 -6.67
N GLY A 204 8.59 3.54 -5.51
CA GLY A 204 7.34 4.17 -5.13
C GLY A 204 7.29 5.63 -5.56
N LEU A 205 6.16 6.07 -6.08
CA LEU A 205 5.93 7.46 -6.46
C LEU A 205 5.00 8.11 -5.45
N PHE A 206 5.47 9.18 -4.80
CA PHE A 206 4.62 9.98 -3.93
C PHE A 206 3.84 11.00 -4.75
N THR A 207 2.52 10.99 -4.56
CA THR A 207 1.61 11.98 -5.15
C THR A 207 0.82 12.68 -4.05
N TYR A 208 0.57 13.97 -4.23
CA TYR A 208 -0.27 14.75 -3.33
C TYR A 208 -1.05 15.79 -4.13
N GLY A 209 -2.37 15.82 -3.96
CA GLY A 209 -3.24 16.72 -4.71
C GLY A 209 -3.13 16.51 -6.23
N GLY A 210 -3.01 15.27 -6.70
CA GLY A 210 -2.85 14.92 -8.11
C GLY A 210 -1.49 15.29 -8.73
N LYS A 211 -0.51 15.69 -7.91
CA LYS A 211 0.83 16.08 -8.39
C LYS A 211 1.90 15.16 -7.85
N PHE A 212 2.86 14.82 -8.69
CA PHE A 212 4.07 14.12 -8.28
C PHE A 212 4.85 14.93 -7.24
N ARG A 213 5.31 14.29 -6.15
CA ARG A 213 5.98 14.94 -5.02
C ARG A 213 7.31 14.32 -4.64
N GLY A 214 7.59 13.13 -5.08
CA GLY A 214 8.86 12.49 -4.77
C GLY A 214 8.89 11.02 -5.13
N VAL A 215 10.06 10.43 -4.93
CA VAL A 215 10.35 9.02 -5.18
C VAL A 215 10.82 8.37 -3.89
N TYR A 216 10.43 7.14 -3.72
CA TYR A 216 10.85 6.28 -2.62
C TYR A 216 11.36 4.96 -3.19
N SER A 217 12.59 4.59 -2.88
CA SER A 217 13.23 3.40 -3.41
C SER A 217 13.42 2.34 -2.33
N ARG A 218 13.03 1.11 -2.65
CA ARG A 218 13.23 -0.08 -1.83
C ARG A 218 13.90 -1.17 -2.65
N ILE A 219 14.71 -1.96 -1.97
CA ILE A 219 15.33 -3.16 -2.53
C ILE A 219 15.12 -4.35 -1.62
N SER A 220 15.20 -5.55 -2.19
CA SER A 220 15.22 -6.81 -1.44
C SER A 220 16.01 -7.87 -2.19
N LYS A 221 16.47 -8.90 -1.48
CA LYS A 221 17.02 -10.12 -2.09
C LYS A 221 15.90 -11.05 -2.59
N SER A 222 14.66 -10.87 -2.14
CA SER A 222 13.46 -11.56 -2.59
C SER A 222 12.71 -10.75 -3.64
N GLU A 223 11.97 -11.43 -4.53
CA GLU A 223 11.07 -10.83 -5.50
C GLU A 223 9.86 -10.14 -4.84
N ILE A 224 9.48 -10.55 -3.63
CA ILE A 224 8.53 -9.82 -2.80
C ILE A 224 9.29 -8.81 -1.93
N ILE A 225 9.10 -7.52 -2.24
CA ILE A 225 9.79 -6.44 -1.56
C ILE A 225 8.91 -5.92 -0.41
N SER A 226 9.16 -6.42 0.79
CA SER A 226 8.51 -5.95 2.01
C SER A 226 9.39 -6.21 3.24
N THR A 227 9.02 -5.62 4.37
CA THR A 227 9.73 -5.78 5.64
C THR A 227 9.85 -7.23 6.10
N GLN A 228 8.92 -8.10 5.71
CA GLN A 228 8.98 -9.54 5.98
C GLN A 228 10.05 -10.26 5.16
N TYR A 229 10.50 -9.67 4.05
CA TYR A 229 11.40 -10.24 3.06
C TYR A 229 12.71 -9.47 2.91
N SER A 230 13.26 -8.99 4.03
CA SER A 230 14.56 -8.27 4.05
C SER A 230 14.59 -6.97 3.23
N GLU A 231 13.47 -6.25 3.19
CA GLU A 231 13.40 -4.94 2.54
C GLU A 231 14.42 -3.95 3.14
N MET A 232 15.09 -3.24 2.26
CA MET A 232 15.96 -2.12 2.61
C MET A 232 15.51 -0.86 1.86
N ALA A 233 15.37 0.26 2.56
CA ALA A 233 15.14 1.55 1.94
C ALA A 233 16.46 2.17 1.50
N LEU A 234 16.47 2.74 0.29
CA LEU A 234 17.65 3.42 -0.26
C LEU A 234 17.38 4.90 -0.51
N PRO A 235 18.41 5.76 -0.37
CA PRO A 235 18.35 7.13 -0.87
C PRO A 235 18.10 7.12 -2.38
N THR A 236 17.19 7.98 -2.84
CA THR A 236 16.94 8.18 -4.27
C THR A 236 17.62 9.46 -4.71
N LEU A 237 18.50 9.36 -5.72
CA LEU A 237 19.24 10.49 -6.27
C LEU A 237 18.79 10.78 -7.68
N PHE A 238 18.54 12.05 -7.98
CA PHE A 238 18.27 12.52 -9.33
C PHE A 238 19.58 12.97 -9.97
N VAL A 239 19.96 12.35 -11.07
CA VAL A 239 21.13 12.71 -11.86
C VAL A 239 20.70 13.40 -13.14
N THR A 240 21.21 14.60 -13.38
CA THR A 240 21.07 15.28 -14.67
C THR A 240 22.18 14.82 -15.61
N GLN A 241 21.82 14.20 -16.73
CA GLN A 241 22.80 13.99 -17.80
C GLN A 241 23.22 15.35 -18.34
N LYS A 242 24.50 15.70 -18.20
CA LYS A 242 25.05 16.76 -19.04
C LYS A 242 24.97 16.27 -20.49
N LYS A 243 24.20 16.98 -21.32
CA LYS A 243 24.33 16.79 -22.77
C LYS A 243 25.78 17.09 -23.12
N VAL A 244 26.52 16.07 -23.55
CA VAL A 244 27.83 16.18 -24.16
C VAL A 244 27.65 16.77 -25.54
#